data_18ee1752bc9fa69cf1154d38c010f61e
#
_entry.id   18ee1752bc9fa69cf1154d38c010f61e
#
_cell.length_a   1.000
_cell.length_b   1.000
_cell.length_c   1.000
_cell.angle_alpha   90.00
_cell.angle_beta   90.00
_cell.angle_gamma   90.00
#
_symmetry.space_group_name_H-M   'P 1'
#
loop_
_entity.id
_entity.type
_entity.pdbx_description
1 polymer ?
#
loop_
_entity_poly.entity_id
_entity_poly.type
_entity_poly.pdbx_seq_one_letter_code
_entity_poly.pdbx_strand_id
1 'polypeptide(L)'
;MNSPSEIQALYSKFSGAEASERLRAEIRSQVASWRWASDSMSFDEPYARELFGGPAARWLSDGRADPQKHVHHGFDAQGRIVIECRSNAREQVCLYTPGQRTTVSWHGGGSIDSVSQSRYEEGRLVAHHMHLGYRGMDSRYEYDGRQLQCSVTRNWETREKPWLTRHVFVHGADGVLDRIHLQYLDTQGQPEPGADRLLYLRLPRGETLKTVEARVQQLLEQSLATALQQIPRGEPLYGLLLCYTHEDLTAAWPPFLVWGRESYRRAVLERGEEIPYYLWAPDEIRGMGEADEHWFSDEALGGLPAAWPVDGDEAKQCLGHAGAQAHAALAGEHGQAGGPARDR
;
A
#
# COMPACT_ATOMS: atom_id res chain seq x y z
N MET A 1 19.56 14.39 -19.48
CA MET A 1 19.32 13.54 -18.28
C MET A 1 20.23 14.06 -17.20
N ASN A 2 19.66 14.46 -16.06
CA ASN A 2 20.50 14.71 -14.90
C ASN A 2 21.08 13.36 -14.48
N SER A 3 22.37 13.32 -14.21
CA SER A 3 23.01 12.06 -13.80
C SER A 3 22.61 11.72 -12.36
N PRO A 4 22.65 10.45 -11.95
CA PRO A 4 22.46 10.08 -10.54
C PRO A 4 23.30 10.92 -9.58
N SER A 5 24.43 11.47 -10.04
CA SER A 5 25.29 12.38 -9.28
C SER A 5 24.66 13.74 -8.98
N GLU A 6 23.76 14.26 -9.82
CA GLU A 6 23.15 15.58 -9.60
C GLU A 6 22.10 15.55 -8.51
N ILE A 7 21.22 14.54 -8.49
CA ILE A 7 20.21 14.42 -7.42
C ILE A 7 20.86 14.07 -6.08
N GLN A 8 21.92 13.27 -6.10
CA GLN A 8 22.71 12.98 -4.91
C GLN A 8 23.42 14.23 -4.37
N ALA A 9 23.90 15.09 -5.25
CA ALA A 9 24.48 16.39 -4.87
C ALA A 9 23.43 17.30 -4.23
N LEU A 10 22.21 17.34 -4.77
CA LEU A 10 21.09 18.08 -4.16
C LEU A 10 20.72 17.51 -2.79
N TYR A 11 20.63 16.19 -2.65
CA TYR A 11 20.40 15.55 -1.36
C TYR A 11 21.47 15.92 -0.35
N SER A 12 22.74 15.81 -0.71
CA SER A 12 23.88 16.19 0.14
C SER A 12 23.86 17.68 0.52
N LYS A 13 23.50 18.55 -0.42
CA LYS A 13 23.35 20.00 -0.18
C LYS A 13 22.31 20.30 0.89
N PHE A 14 21.16 19.63 0.84
CA PHE A 14 20.04 19.87 1.76
C PHE A 14 20.05 18.97 3.00
N SER A 15 21.03 18.08 3.13
CA SER A 15 21.22 17.28 4.36
C SER A 15 21.80 18.09 5.53
N GLY A 16 22.45 19.22 5.26
CA GLY A 16 22.95 20.11 6.29
C GLY A 16 21.83 20.91 6.96
N ALA A 17 21.80 20.95 8.30
CA ALA A 17 20.73 21.60 9.07
C ALA A 17 20.55 23.07 8.66
N GLU A 18 21.65 23.84 8.56
CA GLU A 18 21.60 25.26 8.17
C GLU A 18 21.04 25.47 6.75
N ALA A 19 21.44 24.63 5.79
CA ALA A 19 20.93 24.71 4.41
C ALA A 19 19.44 24.36 4.34
N SER A 20 19.01 23.35 5.10
CA SER A 20 17.61 22.96 5.24
C SER A 20 16.74 24.06 5.85
N GLU A 21 17.19 24.66 6.96
CA GLU A 21 16.45 25.75 7.62
C GLU A 21 16.35 26.97 6.72
N ARG A 22 17.44 27.35 6.06
CA ARG A 22 17.48 28.45 5.11
C ARG A 22 16.48 28.25 3.97
N LEU A 23 16.47 27.06 3.36
CA LEU A 23 15.54 26.74 2.29
C LEU A 23 14.08 26.81 2.76
N ARG A 24 13.77 26.21 3.91
CA ARG A 24 12.40 26.23 4.47
C ARG A 24 11.94 27.66 4.78
N ALA A 25 12.81 28.47 5.37
CA ALA A 25 12.51 29.87 5.67
C ALA A 25 12.30 30.70 4.39
N GLU A 26 13.14 30.52 3.38
CA GLU A 26 13.01 31.16 2.08
C GLU A 26 11.67 30.82 1.42
N ILE A 27 11.31 29.53 1.35
CA ILE A 27 10.04 29.12 0.73
C ILE A 27 8.84 29.61 1.55
N ARG A 28 8.89 29.55 2.87
CA ARG A 28 7.81 30.09 3.73
C ARG A 28 7.58 31.58 3.49
N SER A 29 8.63 32.35 3.20
CA SER A 29 8.52 33.77 2.88
C SER A 29 7.84 34.06 1.52
N GLN A 30 7.80 33.07 0.64
CA GLN A 30 7.15 33.17 -0.68
C GLN A 30 5.67 32.78 -0.64
N VAL A 31 5.17 32.22 0.49
CA VAL A 31 3.78 31.78 0.60
C VAL A 31 2.84 32.99 0.65
N ALA A 32 1.98 33.09 -0.36
CA ALA A 32 0.95 34.11 -0.46
C ALA A 32 -0.37 33.69 0.20
N SER A 33 -0.67 32.40 0.25
CA SER A 33 -1.90 31.89 0.88
C SER A 33 -1.73 30.45 1.37
N TRP A 34 -2.58 30.06 2.32
CA TRP A 34 -2.61 28.73 2.90
C TRP A 34 -3.98 28.07 2.74
N ARG A 35 -4.00 26.75 2.53
CA ARG A 35 -5.24 25.97 2.48
C ARG A 35 -5.02 24.59 3.07
N TRP A 36 -6.04 24.06 3.74
CA TRP A 36 -6.06 22.70 4.24
C TRP A 36 -6.58 21.72 3.20
N ALA A 37 -6.02 20.54 3.18
CA ALA A 37 -6.56 19.40 2.44
C ALA A 37 -6.59 18.13 3.30
N SER A 38 -7.44 17.19 2.95
CA SER A 38 -7.53 15.91 3.65
C SER A 38 -6.27 15.05 3.51
N ASP A 39 -5.45 15.28 2.49
CA ASP A 39 -4.17 14.62 2.24
C ASP A 39 -3.29 15.48 1.30
N SER A 40 -2.10 14.98 0.93
CA SER A 40 -1.22 15.63 -0.05
C SER A 40 -1.94 15.89 -1.38
N MET A 41 -1.64 17.04 -1.96
CA MET A 41 -2.15 17.46 -3.26
C MET A 41 -1.01 17.64 -4.29
N SER A 42 0.24 17.38 -3.90
CA SER A 42 1.44 17.67 -4.71
C SER A 42 2.14 16.42 -5.24
N PHE A 43 1.39 15.39 -5.58
CA PHE A 43 1.97 14.22 -6.23
C PHE A 43 2.56 14.59 -7.59
N ASP A 44 3.78 14.09 -7.87
CA ASP A 44 4.42 14.23 -9.18
C ASP A 44 3.91 13.19 -10.17
N GLU A 45 3.70 11.97 -9.68
CA GLU A 45 3.37 10.82 -10.52
C GLU A 45 1.93 10.87 -11.01
N PRO A 46 1.70 10.67 -12.31
CA PRO A 46 0.36 10.42 -12.82
C PRO A 46 -0.22 9.17 -12.17
N TYR A 47 -1.48 9.21 -11.82
CA TYR A 47 -2.19 8.10 -11.17
C TYR A 47 -1.57 7.65 -9.83
N ALA A 48 -0.92 8.57 -9.10
CA ALA A 48 -0.32 8.25 -7.80
C ALA A 48 -1.31 7.64 -6.82
N ARG A 49 -2.59 8.04 -6.89
CA ARG A 49 -3.63 7.52 -6.01
C ARG A 49 -4.00 6.08 -6.35
N GLU A 50 -4.11 5.79 -7.63
CA GLU A 50 -4.38 4.46 -8.14
C GLU A 50 -3.21 3.52 -7.91
N LEU A 51 -1.97 4.04 -7.94
CA LEU A 51 -0.75 3.28 -7.68
C LEU A 51 -0.54 2.97 -6.19
N PHE A 52 -0.79 3.95 -5.31
CA PHE A 52 -0.48 3.82 -3.89
C PHE A 52 -1.72 3.59 -3.00
N GLY A 53 -2.90 3.58 -3.61
CA GLY A 53 -4.17 3.54 -2.90
C GLY A 53 -4.51 4.88 -2.23
N GLY A 54 -5.68 4.95 -1.66
CA GLY A 54 -6.11 6.09 -0.86
C GLY A 54 -7.24 6.92 -1.48
N PRO A 55 -8.03 7.58 -0.63
CA PRO A 55 -9.14 8.40 -1.07
C PRO A 55 -8.64 9.64 -1.81
N ALA A 56 -9.46 10.15 -2.72
CA ALA A 56 -9.18 11.40 -3.39
C ALA A 56 -9.02 12.53 -2.36
N ALA A 57 -7.83 13.12 -2.28
CA ALA A 57 -7.59 14.28 -1.46
C ALA A 57 -8.55 15.42 -1.85
N ARG A 58 -9.09 16.14 -0.87
CA ARG A 58 -10.05 17.21 -1.07
C ARG A 58 -9.67 18.43 -0.23
N TRP A 59 -9.95 19.61 -0.76
CA TRP A 59 -9.78 20.84 -0.03
C TRP A 59 -10.79 20.94 1.12
N LEU A 60 -10.33 21.43 2.25
CA LEU A 60 -11.12 21.61 3.45
C LEU A 60 -11.27 23.12 3.74
N SER A 61 -12.40 23.50 4.35
CA SER A 61 -12.51 24.81 4.98
C SER A 61 -11.76 24.82 6.32
N ASP A 62 -11.27 25.98 6.75
CA ASP A 62 -10.49 26.11 7.99
C ASP A 62 -11.24 25.57 9.21
N GLY A 63 -12.56 25.75 9.29
CA GLY A 63 -13.38 25.23 10.39
C GLY A 63 -13.59 23.72 10.40
N ARG A 64 -13.15 23.01 9.35
CA ARG A 64 -13.19 21.53 9.25
C ARG A 64 -11.80 20.90 9.32
N ALA A 65 -10.76 21.71 9.31
CA ALA A 65 -9.40 21.23 9.35
C ALA A 65 -9.04 20.77 10.76
N ASP A 66 -8.44 19.59 10.86
CA ASP A 66 -7.80 19.06 12.04
C ASP A 66 -6.28 19.03 11.79
N PRO A 67 -5.50 19.90 12.43
CA PRO A 67 -4.03 19.94 12.22
C PRO A 67 -3.31 18.63 12.52
N GLN A 68 -3.92 17.73 13.27
CA GLN A 68 -3.33 16.43 13.61
C GLN A 68 -3.56 15.37 12.52
N LYS A 69 -4.47 15.62 11.57
CA LYS A 69 -4.87 14.64 10.55
C LYS A 69 -4.69 15.15 9.13
N HIS A 70 -4.74 16.46 8.94
CA HIS A 70 -4.82 17.08 7.61
C HIS A 70 -3.51 17.74 7.21
N VAL A 71 -3.36 17.98 5.92
CA VAL A 71 -2.17 18.59 5.32
C VAL A 71 -2.41 20.07 5.04
N HIS A 72 -1.50 20.92 5.49
CA HIS A 72 -1.55 22.37 5.24
C HIS A 72 -0.64 22.71 4.07
N HIS A 73 -1.22 23.30 3.02
CA HIS A 73 -0.52 23.63 1.78
C HIS A 73 -0.34 25.13 1.67
N GLY A 74 0.90 25.58 1.47
CA GLY A 74 1.25 26.95 1.17
C GLY A 74 1.39 27.16 -0.35
N PHE A 75 0.78 28.21 -0.86
CA PHE A 75 0.76 28.60 -2.27
C PHE A 75 1.56 29.87 -2.50
N ASP A 76 2.33 29.92 -3.59
CA ASP A 76 2.96 31.15 -4.06
C ASP A 76 1.95 32.11 -4.73
N ALA A 77 2.44 33.28 -5.17
CA ALA A 77 1.63 34.26 -5.85
C ALA A 77 1.09 33.79 -7.23
N GLN A 78 1.65 32.71 -7.79
CA GLN A 78 1.18 32.08 -9.02
C GLN A 78 0.16 30.96 -8.77
N GLY A 79 -0.18 30.68 -7.51
CA GLY A 79 -1.12 29.63 -7.11
C GLY A 79 -0.53 28.22 -7.17
N ARG A 80 0.80 28.07 -7.18
CA ARG A 80 1.48 26.77 -7.12
C ARG A 80 1.74 26.37 -5.68
N ILE A 81 1.59 25.08 -5.34
CA ILE A 81 1.95 24.56 -4.01
C ILE A 81 3.48 24.62 -3.88
N VAL A 82 3.99 25.41 -2.95
CA VAL A 82 5.42 25.55 -2.68
C VAL A 82 5.85 24.88 -1.38
N ILE A 83 4.89 24.57 -0.49
CA ILE A 83 5.15 23.87 0.76
C ILE A 83 3.94 23.05 1.21
N GLU A 84 4.20 21.88 1.76
CA GLU A 84 3.24 21.04 2.48
C GLU A 84 3.74 20.76 3.89
N CYS A 85 2.86 20.91 4.88
CA CYS A 85 3.13 20.63 6.29
C CYS A 85 2.15 19.59 6.82
N ARG A 86 2.67 18.52 7.46
CA ARG A 86 1.89 17.45 8.09
C ARG A 86 2.03 17.48 9.61
N SER A 87 1.08 16.89 10.33
CA SER A 87 1.02 16.85 11.80
C SER A 87 2.24 16.21 12.48
N ASN A 88 2.86 15.23 11.82
CA ASN A 88 4.05 14.54 12.33
C ASN A 88 5.36 15.33 12.11
N ALA A 89 5.26 16.64 11.93
CA ALA A 89 6.34 17.56 11.57
C ALA A 89 7.06 17.18 10.26
N ARG A 90 6.44 16.35 9.41
CA ARG A 90 6.89 16.17 8.04
C ARG A 90 6.59 17.42 7.25
N GLU A 91 7.60 17.89 6.56
CA GLU A 91 7.53 19.07 5.72
C GLU A 91 8.11 18.76 4.35
N GLN A 92 7.46 19.27 3.31
CA GLN A 92 7.91 19.12 1.94
C GLN A 92 7.86 20.47 1.24
N VAL A 93 8.93 20.85 0.55
CA VAL A 93 8.95 22.06 -0.28
C VAL A 93 9.11 21.71 -1.75
N CYS A 94 8.49 22.53 -2.61
CA CYS A 94 8.52 22.39 -4.06
C CYS A 94 9.19 23.63 -4.69
N LEU A 95 10.24 23.40 -5.45
CA LEU A 95 10.98 24.43 -6.21
C LEU A 95 10.66 24.25 -7.69
N TYR A 96 10.25 25.32 -8.35
CA TYR A 96 9.85 25.30 -9.75
C TYR A 96 10.86 26.05 -10.62
N THR A 97 11.30 25.41 -11.68
CA THR A 97 12.02 26.01 -12.81
C THR A 97 11.29 25.67 -14.11
N PRO A 98 11.56 26.31 -15.25
CA PRO A 98 10.92 25.96 -16.51
C PRO A 98 11.05 24.47 -16.83
N GLY A 99 9.91 23.77 -16.97
CA GLY A 99 9.86 22.37 -17.29
C GLY A 99 10.34 21.41 -16.19
N GLN A 100 10.58 21.88 -14.95
CA GLN A 100 11.10 21.05 -13.89
C GLN A 100 10.55 21.45 -12.52
N ARG A 101 10.29 20.45 -11.67
CA ARG A 101 10.00 20.60 -10.25
C ARG A 101 11.02 19.81 -9.42
N THR A 102 11.60 20.44 -8.41
CA THR A 102 12.42 19.77 -7.40
C THR A 102 11.65 19.77 -6.08
N THR A 103 11.52 18.61 -5.46
CA THR A 103 10.85 18.45 -4.17
C THR A 103 11.86 18.01 -3.13
N VAL A 104 11.87 18.65 -1.96
CA VAL A 104 12.72 18.28 -0.83
C VAL A 104 11.79 17.99 0.37
N SER A 105 11.96 16.84 0.99
CA SER A 105 11.13 16.39 2.12
C SER A 105 11.98 16.16 3.36
N TRP A 106 11.43 16.46 4.53
CA TRP A 106 12.05 16.24 5.83
C TRP A 106 11.12 15.47 6.75
N HIS A 107 11.71 14.62 7.61
CA HIS A 107 11.02 14.05 8.76
C HIS A 107 10.92 15.05 9.92
N GLY A 108 10.02 14.75 10.87
CA GLY A 108 9.99 15.43 12.17
C GLY A 108 11.36 15.37 12.83
N GLY A 109 11.92 16.51 13.21
CA GLY A 109 13.30 16.60 13.73
C GLY A 109 14.30 17.18 12.73
N GLY A 110 13.88 17.49 11.50
CA GLY A 110 14.67 18.26 10.54
C GLY A 110 15.66 17.46 9.70
N SER A 111 15.73 16.13 9.87
CA SER A 111 16.53 15.28 8.97
C SER A 111 15.86 15.17 7.61
N ILE A 112 16.67 15.26 6.54
CA ILE A 112 16.18 15.08 5.19
C ILE A 112 15.68 13.64 4.99
N ASP A 113 14.52 13.51 4.38
CA ASP A 113 13.91 12.24 3.98
C ASP A 113 14.27 11.91 2.53
N SER A 114 13.92 12.82 1.63
CA SER A 114 14.16 12.63 0.20
C SER A 114 14.38 13.94 -0.55
N VAL A 115 15.01 13.81 -1.70
CA VAL A 115 15.00 14.82 -2.76
C VAL A 115 14.51 14.16 -4.02
N SER A 116 13.54 14.77 -4.69
CA SER A 116 13.09 14.31 -6.00
C SER A 116 13.14 15.45 -7.03
N GLN A 117 13.21 15.04 -8.30
CA GLN A 117 13.24 15.95 -9.42
C GLN A 117 12.39 15.40 -10.55
N SER A 118 11.38 16.16 -10.95
CA SER A 118 10.41 15.81 -11.98
C SER A 118 10.58 16.72 -13.17
N ARG A 119 10.73 16.14 -14.36
CA ARG A 119 10.86 16.85 -15.63
C ARG A 119 9.58 16.73 -16.45
N TYR A 120 9.13 17.86 -16.95
CA TYR A 120 7.90 17.99 -17.73
C TYR A 120 8.21 18.48 -19.15
N GLU A 121 7.56 17.86 -20.13
CA GLU A 121 7.54 18.31 -21.52
C GLU A 121 6.06 18.48 -21.94
N GLU A 122 5.72 19.65 -22.46
CA GLU A 122 4.34 20.01 -22.82
C GLU A 122 3.31 19.75 -21.69
N GLY A 123 3.73 19.94 -20.42
CA GLY A 123 2.90 19.72 -19.25
C GLY A 123 2.75 18.26 -18.82
N ARG A 124 3.44 17.32 -19.47
CA ARG A 124 3.44 15.88 -19.13
C ARG A 124 4.74 15.52 -18.41
N LEU A 125 4.63 14.73 -17.35
CA LEU A 125 5.78 14.20 -16.65
C LEU A 125 6.49 13.18 -17.54
N VAL A 126 7.76 13.45 -17.92
CA VAL A 126 8.54 12.55 -18.80
C VAL A 126 9.64 11.82 -18.06
N ALA A 127 10.10 12.36 -16.94
CA ALA A 127 11.08 11.71 -16.07
C ALA A 127 10.91 12.14 -14.61
N HIS A 128 11.16 11.22 -13.70
CA HIS A 128 11.20 11.46 -12.27
C HIS A 128 12.42 10.77 -11.67
N HIS A 129 13.19 11.49 -10.86
CA HIS A 129 14.33 10.98 -10.13
C HIS A 129 14.12 11.23 -8.66
N MET A 130 14.38 10.24 -7.81
CA MET A 130 14.26 10.38 -6.35
C MET A 130 15.48 9.76 -5.67
N HIS A 131 15.94 10.40 -4.60
CA HIS A 131 17.01 9.94 -3.73
C HIS A 131 16.59 10.01 -2.27
N LEU A 132 16.75 8.91 -1.54
CA LEU A 132 16.39 8.74 -0.13
C LEU A 132 17.62 8.34 0.73
N GLY A 133 18.79 8.89 0.46
CA GLY A 133 20.01 8.59 1.17
C GLY A 133 20.69 7.30 0.70
N TYR A 134 20.19 6.14 1.13
CA TYR A 134 20.77 4.83 0.78
C TYR A 134 20.10 4.17 -0.45
N ARG A 135 18.97 4.67 -0.91
CA ARG A 135 18.20 4.14 -2.05
C ARG A 135 17.65 5.27 -2.92
N GLY A 136 17.17 4.91 -4.08
CA GLY A 136 16.51 5.85 -4.97
C GLY A 136 15.90 5.18 -6.18
N MET A 137 15.32 6.00 -7.04
CA MET A 137 14.67 5.54 -8.27
C MET A 137 14.82 6.56 -9.40
N ASP A 138 14.84 6.03 -10.63
CA ASP A 138 14.86 6.78 -11.88
C ASP A 138 13.72 6.27 -12.76
N SER A 139 12.69 7.07 -12.95
CA SER A 139 11.50 6.71 -13.74
C SER A 139 11.44 7.46 -15.05
N ARG A 140 10.94 6.81 -16.10
CA ARG A 140 10.62 7.40 -17.40
C ARG A 140 9.18 7.06 -17.75
N TYR A 141 8.49 7.98 -18.40
CA TYR A 141 7.06 7.89 -18.70
C TYR A 141 6.85 7.98 -20.22
N GLU A 142 6.08 7.06 -20.75
CA GLU A 142 5.78 6.95 -22.19
C GLU A 142 4.28 7.17 -22.40
N TYR A 143 3.96 8.01 -23.40
CA TYR A 143 2.61 8.42 -23.70
C TYR A 143 2.23 8.10 -25.15
N ASP A 144 0.97 7.71 -25.34
CA ASP A 144 0.31 7.76 -26.64
C ASP A 144 -0.64 8.97 -26.62
N GLY A 145 -0.30 10.00 -27.40
CA GLY A 145 -0.99 11.27 -27.32
C GLY A 145 -0.93 11.87 -25.91
N ARG A 146 -2.07 11.86 -25.22
CA ARG A 146 -2.20 12.37 -23.83
C ARG A 146 -2.27 11.26 -22.80
N GLN A 147 -2.42 10.02 -23.21
CA GLN A 147 -2.59 8.88 -22.32
C GLN A 147 -1.25 8.29 -21.93
N LEU A 148 -0.98 8.19 -20.65
CA LEU A 148 0.17 7.46 -20.14
C LEU A 148 0.00 5.97 -20.44
N GLN A 149 0.95 5.37 -21.17
CA GLN A 149 0.94 3.95 -21.52
C GLN A 149 1.78 3.12 -20.56
N CYS A 150 2.97 3.60 -20.26
CA CYS A 150 3.79 2.92 -19.29
C CYS A 150 4.75 3.88 -18.56
N SER A 151 5.25 3.44 -17.42
CA SER A 151 6.43 4.00 -16.79
C SER A 151 7.44 2.88 -16.51
N VAL A 152 8.71 3.14 -16.78
CA VAL A 152 9.81 2.22 -16.45
C VAL A 152 10.65 2.86 -15.38
N THR A 153 10.81 2.15 -14.26
CA THR A 153 11.56 2.62 -13.10
C THR A 153 12.76 1.72 -12.86
N ARG A 154 13.93 2.32 -12.79
CA ARG A 154 15.14 1.70 -12.28
C ARG A 154 15.25 2.04 -10.80
N ASN A 155 15.11 1.04 -9.97
CA ASN A 155 15.29 1.12 -8.52
C ASN A 155 16.74 0.74 -8.17
N TRP A 156 17.28 1.34 -7.12
CA TRP A 156 18.61 1.01 -6.63
C TRP A 156 18.73 1.22 -5.13
N GLU A 157 19.53 0.38 -4.48
CA GLU A 157 19.99 0.51 -3.10
C GLU A 157 21.50 0.40 -3.03
N THR A 158 22.12 0.98 -2.02
CA THR A 158 23.58 1.10 -1.92
C THR A 158 24.31 -0.25 -1.90
N ARG A 159 23.64 -1.30 -1.42
CA ARG A 159 24.23 -2.64 -1.25
C ARG A 159 23.63 -3.70 -2.14
N GLU A 160 22.69 -3.34 -3.00
CA GLU A 160 21.95 -4.28 -3.84
C GLU A 160 22.16 -3.99 -5.32
N LYS A 161 21.96 -5.00 -6.15
CA LYS A 161 21.93 -4.79 -7.60
C LYS A 161 20.67 -3.99 -7.95
N PRO A 162 20.77 -3.00 -8.84
CA PRO A 162 19.60 -2.31 -9.36
C PRO A 162 18.64 -3.29 -10.02
N TRP A 163 17.33 -3.05 -9.81
CA TRP A 163 16.27 -3.80 -10.47
C TRP A 163 15.37 -2.86 -11.25
N LEU A 164 14.68 -3.42 -12.24
CA LEU A 164 13.79 -2.68 -13.11
C LEU A 164 12.35 -3.10 -12.86
N THR A 165 11.47 -2.10 -12.83
CA THR A 165 10.02 -2.33 -12.80
C THR A 165 9.35 -1.52 -13.90
N ARG A 166 8.20 -2.00 -14.40
CA ARG A 166 7.36 -1.30 -15.35
C ARG A 166 5.93 -1.29 -14.86
N HIS A 167 5.32 -0.10 -14.79
CA HIS A 167 3.88 0.02 -14.71
C HIS A 167 3.29 0.14 -16.11
N VAL A 168 2.27 -0.66 -16.40
CA VAL A 168 1.51 -0.61 -17.65
C VAL A 168 0.13 -0.08 -17.33
N PHE A 169 -0.27 1.01 -18.00
CA PHE A 169 -1.54 1.71 -17.81
C PHE A 169 -2.49 1.36 -18.94
N VAL A 170 -3.53 0.62 -18.65
CA VAL A 170 -4.54 0.21 -19.62
C VAL A 170 -5.76 1.12 -19.50
N HIS A 171 -6.14 1.74 -20.62
CA HIS A 171 -7.30 2.64 -20.67
C HIS A 171 -8.47 1.94 -21.34
N GLY A 172 -9.67 2.17 -20.81
CA GLY A 172 -10.91 1.71 -21.43
C GLY A 172 -11.24 2.46 -22.72
N ALA A 173 -12.26 2.01 -23.44
CA ALA A 173 -12.72 2.65 -24.68
C ALA A 173 -13.20 4.11 -24.46
N ASP A 174 -13.53 4.48 -23.23
CA ASP A 174 -13.88 5.83 -22.82
C ASP A 174 -12.64 6.72 -22.55
N GLY A 175 -11.43 6.18 -22.71
CA GLY A 175 -10.18 6.88 -22.44
C GLY A 175 -9.84 7.04 -20.97
N VAL A 176 -10.64 6.49 -20.05
CA VAL A 176 -10.38 6.51 -18.61
C VAL A 176 -9.50 5.32 -18.23
N LEU A 177 -8.60 5.51 -17.26
CA LEU A 177 -7.77 4.43 -16.74
C LEU A 177 -8.66 3.27 -16.25
N ASP A 178 -8.35 2.06 -16.71
CA ASP A 178 -9.08 0.84 -16.38
C ASP A 178 -8.28 -0.08 -15.47
N ARG A 179 -6.98 -0.26 -15.75
CA ARG A 179 -6.07 -1.11 -14.98
C ARG A 179 -4.66 -0.56 -14.94
N ILE A 180 -3.94 -0.91 -13.87
CA ILE A 180 -2.49 -0.74 -13.78
C ILE A 180 -1.87 -2.08 -13.44
N HIS A 181 -0.89 -2.49 -14.23
CA HIS A 181 -0.09 -3.67 -13.96
C HIS A 181 1.32 -3.28 -13.58
N LEU A 182 1.90 -3.96 -12.58
CA LEU A 182 3.32 -3.91 -12.25
C LEU A 182 4.00 -5.15 -12.82
N GLN A 183 5.10 -4.95 -13.53
CA GLN A 183 5.95 -5.99 -14.08
C GLN A 183 7.37 -5.81 -13.58
N TYR A 184 7.98 -6.87 -13.09
CA TYR A 184 9.43 -6.91 -12.87
C TYR A 184 10.10 -7.23 -14.20
N LEU A 185 11.20 -6.55 -14.49
CA LEU A 185 11.91 -6.70 -15.75
C LEU A 185 13.29 -7.31 -15.50
N ASP A 186 13.70 -8.15 -16.43
CA ASP A 186 15.07 -8.68 -16.48
C ASP A 186 16.09 -7.59 -16.87
N THR A 187 17.37 -7.96 -16.93
CA THR A 187 18.45 -7.06 -17.31
C THR A 187 18.39 -6.56 -18.77
N GLN A 188 17.55 -7.20 -19.60
CA GLN A 188 17.30 -6.82 -21.00
C GLN A 188 16.02 -5.97 -21.13
N GLY A 189 15.31 -5.71 -20.02
CA GLY A 189 14.07 -4.94 -20.01
C GLY A 189 12.83 -5.73 -20.45
N GLN A 190 12.91 -7.08 -20.45
CA GLN A 190 11.77 -7.94 -20.72
C GLN A 190 11.07 -8.34 -19.42
N PRO A 191 9.74 -8.50 -19.43
CA PRO A 191 9.02 -8.97 -18.26
C PRO A 191 9.49 -10.35 -17.80
N GLU A 192 9.75 -10.49 -16.51
CA GLU A 192 10.02 -11.78 -15.90
C GLU A 192 8.75 -12.66 -15.92
N PRO A 193 8.85 -13.94 -16.27
CA PRO A 193 7.72 -14.85 -16.29
C PRO A 193 7.01 -14.92 -14.92
N GLY A 194 5.69 -14.75 -14.91
CA GLY A 194 4.87 -14.81 -13.69
C GLY A 194 4.97 -13.60 -12.77
N ALA A 195 5.70 -12.57 -13.16
CA ALA A 195 5.90 -11.36 -12.35
C ALA A 195 4.95 -10.20 -12.72
N ASP A 196 3.83 -10.49 -13.39
CA ASP A 196 2.80 -9.50 -13.70
C ASP A 196 1.78 -9.43 -12.54
N ARG A 197 1.67 -8.25 -11.91
CA ARG A 197 0.76 -8.00 -10.79
C ARG A 197 -0.22 -6.90 -11.13
N LEU A 198 -1.50 -7.14 -10.93
CA LEU A 198 -2.53 -6.12 -11.05
C LEU A 198 -2.51 -5.24 -9.80
N LEU A 199 -2.15 -3.94 -9.95
CA LEU A 199 -2.13 -2.96 -8.87
C LEU A 199 -3.44 -2.19 -8.73
N TYR A 200 -4.11 -1.92 -9.84
CA TYR A 200 -5.34 -1.15 -9.87
C TYR A 200 -6.31 -1.75 -10.87
N LEU A 201 -7.57 -1.81 -10.48
CA LEU A 201 -8.69 -2.13 -11.35
C LEU A 201 -9.82 -1.13 -11.10
N ARG A 202 -10.28 -0.47 -12.14
CA ARG A 202 -11.44 0.41 -12.07
C ARG A 202 -12.69 -0.39 -11.72
N LEU A 203 -13.41 0.04 -10.70
CA LEU A 203 -14.68 -0.59 -10.37
C LEU A 203 -15.68 -0.47 -11.53
N PRO A 204 -16.45 -1.54 -11.84
CA PRO A 204 -17.53 -1.48 -12.80
C PRO A 204 -18.53 -0.38 -12.47
N ARG A 205 -19.17 0.18 -13.50
CA ARG A 205 -20.15 1.25 -13.30
C ARG A 205 -21.29 0.79 -12.40
N GLY A 206 -21.53 1.52 -11.32
CA GLY A 206 -22.58 1.22 -10.34
C GLY A 206 -22.09 0.40 -9.13
N GLU A 207 -20.87 -0.13 -9.16
CA GLU A 207 -20.23 -0.70 -7.98
C GLU A 207 -19.58 0.37 -7.11
N THR A 208 -19.51 0.09 -5.82
CA THR A 208 -18.83 0.89 -4.81
C THR A 208 -17.95 -0.03 -3.98
N LEU A 209 -16.97 0.50 -3.25
CA LEU A 209 -16.15 -0.29 -2.31
C LEU A 209 -17.06 -1.07 -1.34
N LYS A 210 -18.13 -0.45 -0.85
CA LYS A 210 -19.07 -1.10 0.06
C LYS A 210 -19.79 -2.32 -0.56
N THR A 211 -20.18 -2.24 -1.83
CA THR A 211 -20.85 -3.38 -2.50
C THR A 211 -19.87 -4.51 -2.75
N VAL A 212 -18.64 -4.16 -2.99
CA VAL A 212 -17.58 -5.13 -3.17
C VAL A 212 -17.18 -5.77 -1.84
N GLU A 213 -17.01 -4.99 -0.78
CA GLU A 213 -16.77 -5.48 0.59
C GLU A 213 -17.81 -6.53 1.00
N ALA A 214 -19.10 -6.23 0.80
CA ALA A 214 -20.17 -7.17 1.09
C ALA A 214 -20.06 -8.47 0.28
N ARG A 215 -19.64 -8.39 -1.00
CA ARG A 215 -19.43 -9.57 -1.84
C ARG A 215 -18.22 -10.39 -1.36
N VAL A 216 -17.11 -9.73 -1.01
CA VAL A 216 -15.92 -10.38 -0.45
C VAL A 216 -16.28 -11.12 0.84
N GLN A 217 -16.97 -10.45 1.74
CA GLN A 217 -17.42 -11.07 2.99
C GLN A 217 -18.26 -12.33 2.74
N GLN A 218 -19.23 -12.25 1.85
CA GLN A 218 -20.10 -13.40 1.51
C GLN A 218 -19.28 -14.57 0.94
N LEU A 219 -18.34 -14.30 0.03
CA LEU A 219 -17.47 -15.32 -0.56
C LEU A 219 -16.54 -15.95 0.47
N LEU A 220 -15.97 -15.15 1.37
CA LEU A 220 -15.14 -15.64 2.48
C LEU A 220 -15.96 -16.55 3.41
N GLU A 221 -17.15 -16.15 3.81
CA GLU A 221 -18.03 -16.94 4.68
C GLU A 221 -18.35 -18.31 4.04
N GLN A 222 -18.69 -18.34 2.74
CA GLN A 222 -18.95 -19.57 2.00
C GLN A 222 -17.72 -20.45 1.89
N SER A 223 -16.56 -19.87 1.54
CA SER A 223 -15.30 -20.60 1.39
C SER A 223 -14.79 -21.16 2.72
N LEU A 224 -14.91 -20.38 3.81
CA LEU A 224 -14.60 -20.83 5.16
C LEU A 224 -15.49 -22.00 5.60
N ALA A 225 -16.79 -21.91 5.37
CA ALA A 225 -17.71 -22.99 5.70
C ALA A 225 -17.34 -24.31 4.99
N THR A 226 -16.90 -24.21 3.72
CA THR A 226 -16.43 -25.38 2.96
C THR A 226 -15.11 -25.90 3.48
N ALA A 227 -14.13 -25.02 3.74
CA ALA A 227 -12.83 -25.39 4.27
C ALA A 227 -12.91 -26.07 5.63
N LEU A 228 -13.76 -25.57 6.53
CA LEU A 228 -13.98 -26.15 7.85
C LEU A 228 -14.49 -27.60 7.81
N GLN A 229 -15.20 -27.99 6.75
CA GLN A 229 -15.64 -29.38 6.56
C GLN A 229 -14.50 -30.33 6.18
N GLN A 230 -13.42 -29.77 5.62
CA GLN A 230 -12.24 -30.53 5.18
C GLN A 230 -11.18 -30.70 6.28
N ILE A 231 -11.29 -29.96 7.39
CA ILE A 231 -10.38 -30.09 8.53
C ILE A 231 -10.50 -31.50 9.13
N PRO A 232 -9.38 -32.24 9.28
CA PRO A 232 -9.41 -33.56 9.87
C PRO A 232 -9.96 -33.58 11.30
N ARG A 233 -10.98 -34.39 11.56
CA ARG A 233 -11.65 -34.48 12.87
C ARG A 233 -11.01 -35.48 13.84
N GLY A 234 -9.80 -35.96 13.52
CA GLY A 234 -9.14 -37.01 14.32
C GLY A 234 -8.56 -36.52 15.65
N GLU A 235 -8.47 -35.22 15.84
CA GLU A 235 -7.86 -34.60 17.01
C GLU A 235 -8.50 -33.24 17.31
N PRO A 236 -8.64 -32.85 18.60
CA PRO A 236 -9.08 -31.51 18.97
C PRO A 236 -8.11 -30.43 18.48
N LEU A 237 -8.66 -29.31 18.05
CA LEU A 237 -7.90 -28.10 17.68
C LEU A 237 -7.87 -27.13 18.86
N TYR A 238 -6.72 -26.46 19.08
CA TYR A 238 -6.63 -25.35 20.04
C TYR A 238 -6.87 -24.00 19.39
N GLY A 239 -6.72 -23.91 18.07
CA GLY A 239 -6.87 -22.66 17.34
C GLY A 239 -7.11 -22.86 15.86
N LEU A 240 -7.75 -21.85 15.26
CA LEU A 240 -7.98 -21.70 13.84
C LEU A 240 -7.68 -20.26 13.46
N LEU A 241 -6.77 -20.04 12.52
CA LEU A 241 -6.29 -18.74 12.10
C LEU A 241 -6.63 -18.51 10.62
N LEU A 242 -7.29 -17.40 10.33
CA LEU A 242 -7.41 -16.88 8.98
C LEU A 242 -6.26 -15.91 8.74
N CYS A 243 -5.38 -16.26 7.83
CA CYS A 243 -4.10 -15.61 7.62
C CYS A 243 -4.07 -14.86 6.29
N TYR A 244 -3.35 -13.76 6.28
CA TYR A 244 -3.07 -12.95 5.11
C TYR A 244 -1.56 -12.73 5.01
N THR A 245 -1.01 -12.71 3.81
CA THR A 245 0.38 -12.31 3.59
C THR A 245 0.51 -10.80 3.77
N HIS A 246 1.34 -10.36 4.71
CA HIS A 246 1.44 -8.97 5.15
C HIS A 246 2.37 -8.08 4.32
N GLU A 247 3.35 -8.69 3.67
CA GLU A 247 4.46 -7.95 3.05
C GLU A 247 4.06 -7.24 1.75
N ASP A 248 3.00 -7.72 1.13
CA ASP A 248 2.47 -7.15 -0.10
C ASP A 248 0.94 -7.25 -0.09
N LEU A 249 0.25 -6.13 -0.02
CA LEU A 249 -1.22 -6.10 -0.05
C LEU A 249 -1.80 -6.73 -1.33
N THR A 250 -1.05 -6.72 -2.42
CA THR A 250 -1.45 -7.39 -3.67
C THR A 250 -1.37 -8.92 -3.57
N ALA A 251 -0.54 -9.44 -2.67
CA ALA A 251 -0.40 -10.86 -2.36
C ALA A 251 -1.21 -11.28 -1.12
N ALA A 252 -1.90 -10.34 -0.45
CA ALA A 252 -2.74 -10.65 0.71
C ALA A 252 -3.99 -11.46 0.35
N TRP A 253 -4.38 -11.50 -0.90
CA TRP A 253 -5.53 -12.21 -1.41
C TRP A 253 -5.12 -13.28 -2.43
N PRO A 254 -5.65 -14.50 -2.37
CA PRO A 254 -6.58 -15.01 -1.37
C PRO A 254 -5.94 -15.27 -0.01
N PRO A 255 -6.72 -15.20 1.10
CA PRO A 255 -6.25 -15.62 2.41
C PRO A 255 -6.03 -17.13 2.47
N PHE A 256 -5.43 -17.60 3.54
CA PHE A 256 -5.29 -19.02 3.83
C PHE A 256 -5.68 -19.33 5.27
N LEU A 257 -6.07 -20.57 5.52
CA LEU A 257 -6.50 -21.04 6.82
C LEU A 257 -5.40 -21.95 7.40
N VAL A 258 -5.04 -21.69 8.66
CA VAL A 258 -4.12 -22.55 9.42
C VAL A 258 -4.82 -23.01 10.69
N TRP A 259 -4.65 -24.28 11.07
CA TRP A 259 -5.18 -24.78 12.32
C TRP A 259 -4.12 -25.45 13.17
N GLY A 260 -4.20 -25.19 14.47
CA GLY A 260 -3.30 -25.76 15.45
C GLY A 260 -3.94 -26.93 16.18
N ARG A 261 -3.23 -28.09 16.23
CA ARG A 261 -3.65 -29.29 16.90
C ARG A 261 -3.32 -29.26 18.39
N GLU A 262 -4.16 -29.87 19.21
CA GLU A 262 -3.94 -29.92 20.65
C GLU A 262 -2.65 -30.68 21.04
N SER A 263 -2.25 -31.70 20.27
CA SER A 263 -0.96 -32.39 20.45
C SER A 263 0.22 -31.43 20.31
N TYR A 264 0.20 -30.55 19.29
CA TYR A 264 1.23 -29.55 19.09
C TYR A 264 1.27 -28.55 20.27
N ARG A 265 0.10 -28.05 20.71
CA ARG A 265 0.04 -27.13 21.85
C ARG A 265 0.67 -27.75 23.11
N ARG A 266 0.37 -29.03 23.40
CA ARG A 266 0.97 -29.73 24.54
C ARG A 266 2.48 -29.84 24.40
N ALA A 267 2.99 -30.22 23.24
CA ALA A 267 4.42 -30.32 22.99
C ALA A 267 5.14 -28.98 23.17
N VAL A 268 4.56 -27.87 22.72
CA VAL A 268 5.10 -26.51 22.92
C VAL A 268 5.18 -26.17 24.42
N LEU A 269 4.10 -26.44 25.15
CA LEU A 269 4.04 -26.17 26.61
C LEU A 269 5.02 -27.05 27.39
N GLU A 270 5.17 -28.31 27.04
CA GLU A 270 6.13 -29.25 27.68
C GLU A 270 7.58 -28.84 27.47
N ARG A 271 7.90 -28.26 26.28
CA ARG A 271 9.23 -27.74 25.98
C ARG A 271 9.50 -26.38 26.64
N GLY A 272 8.47 -25.71 27.16
CA GLY A 272 8.59 -24.38 27.76
C GLY A 272 8.90 -23.29 26.73
N GLU A 273 8.46 -23.47 25.49
CA GLU A 273 8.68 -22.52 24.39
C GLU A 273 7.79 -21.28 24.50
N GLU A 274 8.15 -20.20 23.81
CA GLU A 274 7.43 -18.93 23.83
C GLU A 274 6.06 -19.06 23.14
N ILE A 275 4.99 -19.02 23.98
CA ILE A 275 3.61 -19.22 23.54
C ILE A 275 3.17 -18.30 22.38
N PRO A 276 3.39 -16.95 22.44
CA PRO A 276 2.96 -16.07 21.36
C PRO A 276 3.58 -16.44 20.00
N TYR A 277 4.83 -16.86 20.03
CA TYR A 277 5.55 -17.24 18.80
C TYR A 277 5.12 -18.60 18.28
N TYR A 278 5.16 -19.64 19.10
CA TYR A 278 4.92 -21.00 18.62
C TYR A 278 3.44 -21.36 18.44
N LEU A 279 2.54 -20.82 19.23
CA LEU A 279 1.12 -21.19 19.15
C LEU A 279 0.27 -20.26 18.28
N TRP A 280 0.77 -19.04 17.96
CA TRP A 280 0.00 -18.06 17.21
C TRP A 280 0.70 -17.54 15.96
N ALA A 281 1.91 -18.02 15.67
CA ALA A 281 2.59 -17.75 14.42
C ALA A 281 2.19 -18.81 13.37
N PRO A 282 1.53 -18.43 12.27
CA PRO A 282 1.08 -19.39 11.24
C PRO A 282 2.19 -20.26 10.70
N ASP A 283 3.40 -19.70 10.52
CA ASP A 283 4.54 -20.41 9.97
C ASP A 283 5.06 -21.53 10.88
N GLU A 284 5.01 -21.31 12.19
CA GLU A 284 5.41 -22.33 13.18
C GLU A 284 4.39 -23.47 13.24
N ILE A 285 3.10 -23.16 13.17
CA ILE A 285 2.02 -24.14 13.13
C ILE A 285 2.10 -24.97 11.85
N ARG A 286 2.33 -24.32 10.69
CA ARG A 286 2.48 -24.97 9.37
C ARG A 286 3.66 -25.92 9.30
N GLY A 287 4.75 -25.62 10.01
CA GLY A 287 5.96 -26.45 10.08
C GLY A 287 5.71 -27.87 10.56
N MET A 288 4.53 -28.17 11.11
CA MET A 288 4.15 -29.51 11.60
C MET A 288 3.62 -30.47 10.50
N GLY A 289 3.36 -29.98 9.27
CA GLY A 289 2.98 -30.78 8.12
C GLY A 289 1.92 -30.12 7.23
N GLU A 290 1.88 -30.49 5.96
CA GLU A 290 0.96 -29.91 4.94
C GLU A 290 -0.54 -30.04 5.31
N ALA A 291 -0.87 -30.95 6.22
CA ALA A 291 -2.25 -31.17 6.66
C ALA A 291 -2.82 -30.09 7.59
N ASP A 292 -2.01 -29.11 8.02
CA ASP A 292 -2.41 -28.09 8.99
C ASP A 292 -2.74 -26.74 8.33
N GLU A 293 -2.82 -26.70 6.99
CA GLU A 293 -3.19 -25.49 6.25
C GLU A 293 -4.16 -25.76 5.10
N HIS A 294 -4.91 -24.73 4.71
CA HIS A 294 -5.76 -24.74 3.52
C HIS A 294 -5.67 -23.38 2.82
N TRP A 295 -5.24 -23.39 1.57
CA TRP A 295 -5.21 -22.21 0.72
C TRP A 295 -6.52 -22.07 -0.05
N PHE A 296 -7.15 -20.89 0.05
CA PHE A 296 -8.30 -20.59 -0.78
C PHE A 296 -7.84 -20.33 -2.23
N SER A 297 -8.54 -20.92 -3.20
CA SER A 297 -8.25 -20.66 -4.61
C SER A 297 -8.94 -19.38 -5.09
N ASP A 298 -8.34 -18.70 -6.06
CA ASP A 298 -8.95 -17.55 -6.74
C ASP A 298 -10.31 -17.92 -7.36
N GLU A 299 -10.43 -19.15 -7.86
CA GLU A 299 -11.67 -19.67 -8.43
C GLU A 299 -12.77 -19.79 -7.37
N ALA A 300 -12.45 -20.31 -6.17
CA ALA A 300 -13.37 -20.41 -5.04
C ALA A 300 -13.83 -19.04 -4.54
N LEU A 301 -12.98 -18.02 -4.66
CA LEU A 301 -13.26 -16.64 -4.26
C LEU A 301 -13.79 -15.78 -5.41
N GLY A 302 -14.24 -16.41 -6.53
CA GLY A 302 -14.92 -15.74 -7.63
C GLY A 302 -14.02 -14.87 -8.50
N GLY A 303 -12.72 -15.14 -8.54
CA GLY A 303 -11.77 -14.37 -9.34
C GLY A 303 -11.76 -12.88 -8.96
N LEU A 304 -12.00 -12.55 -7.69
CA LEU A 304 -11.87 -11.18 -7.21
C LEU A 304 -10.42 -10.74 -7.45
N PRO A 305 -10.19 -9.63 -8.15
CA PRO A 305 -8.83 -9.20 -8.42
C PRO A 305 -8.10 -8.96 -7.10
N ALA A 306 -6.88 -9.49 -7.01
CA ALA A 306 -5.98 -9.27 -5.87
C ALA A 306 -5.65 -7.77 -5.66
N ALA A 307 -5.74 -6.97 -6.74
CA ALA A 307 -5.51 -5.54 -6.71
C ALA A 307 -6.80 -4.79 -6.35
N TRP A 308 -6.92 -4.45 -5.11
CA TRP A 308 -7.93 -3.52 -4.64
C TRP A 308 -7.25 -2.18 -4.34
N PRO A 309 -7.77 -1.03 -4.87
CA PRO A 309 -7.27 0.28 -4.46
C PRO A 309 -7.76 0.54 -3.04
N VAL A 310 -7.08 0.00 -2.06
CA VAL A 310 -7.44 0.21 -0.65
C VAL A 310 -6.32 1.02 -0.03
N ASP A 311 -6.70 2.14 0.57
CA ASP A 311 -5.84 2.83 1.53
C ASP A 311 -5.30 1.79 2.52
N GLY A 312 -3.98 1.69 2.66
CA GLY A 312 -3.34 0.61 3.41
C GLY A 312 -3.90 0.40 4.83
N ASP A 313 -4.47 1.46 5.43
CA ASP A 313 -5.11 1.38 6.74
C ASP A 313 -6.61 1.03 6.64
N GLU A 314 -7.33 1.46 5.62
CA GLU A 314 -8.72 1.02 5.38
C GLU A 314 -8.80 -0.42 4.89
N ALA A 315 -7.83 -0.90 4.08
CA ALA A 315 -7.74 -2.31 3.71
C ALA A 315 -7.56 -3.22 4.91
N LYS A 316 -6.66 -2.85 5.79
CA LYS A 316 -6.44 -3.58 7.05
C LYS A 316 -7.70 -3.58 7.91
N GLN A 317 -8.47 -2.47 7.93
CA GLN A 317 -9.73 -2.39 8.67
C GLN A 317 -10.85 -3.19 7.99
N CYS A 318 -11.02 -3.11 6.66
CA CYS A 318 -12.05 -3.84 5.93
C CYS A 318 -11.81 -5.35 5.98
N LEU A 319 -10.60 -5.81 5.70
CA LEU A 319 -10.26 -7.24 5.79
C LEU A 319 -10.29 -7.74 7.23
N GLY A 320 -9.83 -6.94 8.20
CA GLY A 320 -9.93 -7.25 9.63
C GLY A 320 -11.37 -7.30 10.14
N HIS A 321 -12.26 -6.40 9.69
CA HIS A 321 -13.68 -6.41 10.04
C HIS A 321 -14.43 -7.59 9.42
N ALA A 322 -14.19 -7.88 8.14
CA ALA A 322 -14.81 -9.03 7.46
C ALA A 322 -14.39 -10.36 8.14
N GLY A 323 -13.11 -10.51 8.45
CA GLY A 323 -12.60 -11.66 9.20
C GLY A 323 -13.17 -11.77 10.62
N ALA A 324 -13.27 -10.65 11.36
CA ALA A 324 -13.82 -10.64 12.71
C ALA A 324 -15.34 -10.92 12.73
N GLN A 325 -16.11 -10.44 11.75
CA GLN A 325 -17.53 -10.72 11.63
C GLN A 325 -17.79 -12.17 11.23
N ALA A 326 -17.01 -12.74 10.29
CA ALA A 326 -17.08 -14.15 9.94
C ALA A 326 -16.77 -15.05 11.15
N HIS A 327 -15.77 -14.70 11.95
CA HIS A 327 -15.44 -15.42 13.19
C HIS A 327 -16.57 -15.33 14.25
N ALA A 328 -17.21 -14.18 14.39
CA ALA A 328 -18.33 -13.98 15.31
C ALA A 328 -19.59 -14.78 14.89
N ALA A 329 -19.88 -14.86 13.58
CA ALA A 329 -20.99 -15.65 13.04
C ALA A 329 -20.78 -17.15 13.29
N LEU A 330 -19.56 -17.68 13.03
CA LEU A 330 -19.23 -19.08 13.29
C LEU A 330 -19.23 -19.44 14.79
N ALA A 331 -18.80 -18.54 15.66
CA ALA A 331 -18.84 -18.74 17.11
C ALA A 331 -20.27 -18.76 17.66
N GLY A 332 -21.19 -18.00 17.04
CA GLY A 332 -22.62 -17.96 17.41
C GLY A 332 -23.37 -19.25 17.13
N GLU A 333 -23.06 -19.94 16.02
CA GLU A 333 -23.69 -21.22 15.66
C GLU A 333 -23.25 -22.39 16.56
N HIS A 334 -22.01 -22.40 17.04
CA HIS A 334 -21.52 -23.45 17.93
C HIS A 334 -21.85 -23.21 19.42
N GLY A 335 -22.19 -21.98 19.81
CA GLY A 335 -22.60 -21.66 21.20
C GLY A 335 -23.98 -22.12 21.60
N GLN A 336 -24.86 -22.53 20.68
CA GLN A 336 -26.21 -22.97 20.99
C GLN A 336 -26.37 -24.49 21.20
N ALA A 337 -25.34 -25.29 20.97
CA ALA A 337 -25.41 -26.76 21.01
C ALA A 337 -24.98 -27.42 22.34
N GLY A 338 -24.78 -26.66 23.43
CA GLY A 338 -24.25 -27.26 24.66
C GLY A 338 -24.78 -26.65 25.97
N GLY A 339 -26.10 -26.63 26.19
CA GLY A 339 -26.67 -26.40 27.52
C GLY A 339 -26.67 -27.69 28.34
N PRO A 340 -26.03 -27.78 29.53
CA PRO A 340 -26.14 -28.98 30.36
C PRO A 340 -27.54 -29.09 30.98
N ALA A 341 -28.18 -30.25 30.80
CA ALA A 341 -29.35 -30.63 31.53
C ALA A 341 -29.01 -30.60 33.04
N ARG A 342 -29.70 -29.78 33.78
CA ARG A 342 -29.73 -29.85 35.27
C ARG A 342 -30.67 -30.96 35.66
N ASP A 343 -30.14 -32.07 36.10
CA ASP A 343 -30.87 -33.05 36.87
C ASP A 343 -31.08 -32.56 38.31
N ARG A 344 -32.26 -32.81 38.80
CA ARG A 344 -32.74 -32.52 40.16
C ARG A 344 -32.19 -33.49 41.19
#